data_63cc27dfa81d6d433a6a30f40c32c037
#
_entry.id   63cc27dfa81d6d433a6a30f40c32c037
#
_cell.length_a   1.000
_cell.length_b   1.000
_cell.length_c   1.000
_cell.angle_alpha   90.00
_cell.angle_beta   90.00
_cell.angle_gamma   90.00
#
_symmetry.space_group_name_H-M   'P 1'
#
loop_
_entity.id
_entity.type
_entity.pdbx_description
1 polymer ?
#
loop_
_entity_poly.entity_id
_entity_poly.type
_entity_poly.pdbx_seq_one_letter_code
_entity_poly.pdbx_strand_id
1 'polypeptide(L)'
;QNRQFSLAEENYSRAVQLSPSAGDYSIYQKGFLLGLQKDYKGKISAMDRLISEYPESQYVDDALFEKGRSYVLLENSSSAAQAFEKLIREFPQSSLARKAGIQLGLLYYNDNQPEKALAAYKQVISNYPGSEEAKIALQDLKSVYIDLNDINAYASYVNSIGGNIRLEVGEQDSLTYIAAEKLFMRGDNDGARRSLINYLQTFPEGVQFECQLLLM
;
A
#
# COMPACT_ATOMS: atom_id res chain seq x y z
N GLN A 1 -14.49 -19.69 23.99
CA GLN A 1 -14.07 -18.44 23.33
C GLN A 1 -15.27 -17.53 23.00
N ASN A 2 -16.32 -17.99 22.30
CA ASN A 2 -17.46 -17.16 21.91
C ASN A 2 -18.15 -16.47 23.11
N ARG A 3 -18.28 -17.16 24.26
CA ARG A 3 -18.93 -16.60 25.44
C ARG A 3 -18.14 -15.47 26.11
N GLN A 4 -16.80 -15.49 25.99
CA GLN A 4 -15.93 -14.42 26.49
C GLN A 4 -16.00 -13.17 25.59
N PHE A 5 -16.14 -13.34 24.27
CA PHE A 5 -16.32 -12.23 23.35
C PHE A 5 -17.67 -11.52 23.54
N SER A 6 -18.76 -12.27 23.71
CA SER A 6 -20.08 -11.70 24.00
C SER A 6 -20.09 -10.90 25.30
N LEU A 7 -19.45 -11.41 26.37
CA LEU A 7 -19.37 -10.71 27.66
C LEU A 7 -18.52 -9.43 27.54
N ALA A 8 -17.41 -9.47 26.79
CA ALA A 8 -16.58 -8.30 26.58
C ALA A 8 -17.33 -7.23 25.77
N GLU A 9 -18.07 -7.62 24.72
CA GLU A 9 -18.89 -6.72 23.92
C GLU A 9 -20.00 -6.04 24.75
N GLU A 10 -20.68 -6.80 25.60
CA GLU A 10 -21.68 -6.28 26.54
C GLU A 10 -21.05 -5.27 27.50
N ASN A 11 -19.89 -5.60 28.09
CA ASN A 11 -19.19 -4.72 29.02
C ASN A 11 -18.73 -3.40 28.33
N TYR A 12 -18.19 -3.44 27.11
CA TYR A 12 -17.83 -2.21 26.38
C TYR A 12 -19.06 -1.39 26.00
N SER A 13 -20.16 -2.05 25.59
CA SER A 13 -21.43 -1.36 25.30
C SER A 13 -21.99 -0.66 26.54
N ARG A 14 -21.87 -1.30 27.71
CA ARG A 14 -22.29 -0.75 28.99
C ARG A 14 -21.38 0.38 29.47
N ALA A 15 -20.06 0.27 29.22
CA ALA A 15 -19.10 1.31 29.55
C ALA A 15 -19.37 2.61 28.78
N VAL A 16 -19.72 2.53 27.49
CA VAL A 16 -20.15 3.69 26.69
C VAL A 16 -21.33 4.41 27.30
N GLN A 17 -22.32 3.67 27.87
CA GLN A 17 -23.50 4.26 28.49
C GLN A 17 -23.21 4.91 29.85
N LEU A 18 -22.28 4.32 30.62
CA LEU A 18 -22.00 4.73 32.00
C LEU A 18 -20.95 5.84 32.11
N SER A 19 -20.06 5.97 31.14
CA SER A 19 -18.97 6.93 31.17
C SER A 19 -18.74 7.53 29.77
N PRO A 20 -19.43 8.62 29.45
CA PRO A 20 -19.24 9.32 28.17
C PRO A 20 -17.78 9.74 27.91
N SER A 21 -17.01 10.02 28.98
CA SER A 21 -15.59 10.40 28.88
C SER A 21 -14.65 9.26 28.50
N ALA A 22 -15.11 8.00 28.56
CA ALA A 22 -14.37 6.81 28.12
C ALA A 22 -15.09 6.11 26.94
N GLY A 23 -16.07 6.78 26.35
CA GLY A 23 -16.90 6.24 25.29
C GLY A 23 -16.10 5.91 24.03
N ASP A 24 -15.18 6.80 23.65
CA ASP A 24 -14.30 6.63 22.48
C ASP A 24 -13.44 5.36 22.58
N TYR A 25 -12.75 5.16 23.71
CA TYR A 25 -11.96 3.97 23.94
C TYR A 25 -12.83 2.69 23.93
N SER A 26 -14.00 2.75 24.56
CA SER A 26 -14.90 1.60 24.63
C SER A 26 -15.45 1.22 23.25
N ILE A 27 -15.80 2.20 22.41
CA ILE A 27 -16.26 1.98 21.03
C ILE A 27 -15.10 1.39 20.19
N TYR A 28 -13.88 1.94 20.34
CA TYR A 28 -12.70 1.44 19.65
C TYR A 28 -12.45 -0.05 19.99
N GLN A 29 -12.45 -0.39 21.28
CA GLN A 29 -12.24 -1.77 21.75
C GLN A 29 -13.35 -2.72 21.29
N LYS A 30 -14.61 -2.25 21.29
CA LYS A 30 -15.71 -3.02 20.71
C LYS A 30 -15.47 -3.33 19.24
N GLY A 31 -15.09 -2.32 18.46
CA GLY A 31 -14.75 -2.51 17.04
C GLY A 31 -13.59 -3.50 16.85
N PHE A 32 -12.58 -3.44 17.69
CA PHE A 32 -11.47 -4.39 17.66
C PHE A 32 -11.93 -5.83 17.90
N LEU A 33 -12.79 -6.06 18.91
CA LEU A 33 -13.37 -7.37 19.19
C LEU A 33 -14.19 -7.91 18.02
N LEU A 34 -15.02 -7.07 17.36
CA LEU A 34 -15.77 -7.45 16.18
C LEU A 34 -14.84 -7.88 15.05
N GLY A 35 -13.70 -7.20 14.89
CA GLY A 35 -12.68 -7.61 13.94
C GLY A 35 -12.07 -8.98 14.22
N LEU A 36 -11.82 -9.32 15.50
CA LEU A 36 -11.35 -10.65 15.90
C LEU A 36 -12.38 -11.75 15.61
N GLN A 37 -13.66 -11.41 15.64
CA GLN A 37 -14.77 -12.29 15.26
C GLN A 37 -15.01 -12.34 13.74
N LYS A 38 -14.22 -11.60 12.96
CA LYS A 38 -14.37 -11.41 11.50
C LYS A 38 -15.69 -10.71 11.10
N ASP A 39 -16.35 -10.06 12.06
CA ASP A 39 -17.46 -9.15 11.76
C ASP A 39 -16.91 -7.78 11.32
N TYR A 40 -16.43 -7.73 10.09
CA TYR A 40 -15.83 -6.52 9.52
C TYR A 40 -16.87 -5.41 9.31
N LYS A 41 -18.14 -5.75 9.07
CA LYS A 41 -19.23 -4.77 8.95
C LYS A 41 -19.54 -4.11 10.29
N GLY A 42 -19.65 -4.91 11.34
CA GLY A 42 -19.81 -4.41 12.70
C GLY A 42 -18.63 -3.56 13.15
N LYS A 43 -17.39 -3.98 12.82
CA LYS A 43 -16.18 -3.19 13.08
C LYS A 43 -16.23 -1.83 12.39
N ILE A 44 -16.57 -1.76 11.09
CA ILE A 44 -16.71 -0.51 10.35
C ILE A 44 -17.75 0.40 11.02
N SER A 45 -18.91 -0.15 11.40
CA SER A 45 -19.95 0.61 12.08
C SER A 45 -19.47 1.20 13.43
N ALA A 46 -18.69 0.43 14.21
CA ALA A 46 -18.09 0.93 15.45
C ALA A 46 -17.08 2.04 15.18
N MET A 47 -16.21 1.91 14.15
CA MET A 47 -15.25 2.96 13.79
C MET A 47 -15.96 4.22 13.28
N ASP A 48 -17.01 4.09 12.46
CA ASP A 48 -17.83 5.22 12.00
C ASP A 48 -18.49 5.97 13.16
N ARG A 49 -18.99 5.22 14.14
CA ARG A 49 -19.56 5.80 15.35
C ARG A 49 -18.51 6.57 16.15
N LEU A 50 -17.30 6.01 16.33
CA LEU A 50 -16.20 6.69 17.01
C LEU A 50 -15.85 8.00 16.31
N ILE A 51 -15.65 7.98 15.00
CA ILE A 51 -15.27 9.15 14.21
C ILE A 51 -16.35 10.24 14.28
N SER A 52 -17.64 9.87 14.31
CA SER A 52 -18.75 10.82 14.31
C SER A 52 -19.08 11.37 15.70
N GLU A 53 -19.05 10.53 16.75
CA GLU A 53 -19.42 10.93 18.11
C GLU A 53 -18.24 11.54 18.88
N TYR A 54 -17.00 11.19 18.51
CA TYR A 54 -15.78 11.61 19.20
C TYR A 54 -14.70 12.09 18.20
N PRO A 55 -14.97 13.13 17.42
CA PRO A 55 -14.05 13.58 16.34
C PRO A 55 -12.69 14.06 16.86
N GLU A 56 -12.60 14.46 18.12
CA GLU A 56 -11.33 14.90 18.77
C GLU A 56 -10.62 13.77 19.52
N SER A 57 -11.12 12.53 19.42
CA SER A 57 -10.50 11.39 20.09
C SER A 57 -9.14 11.07 19.48
N GLN A 58 -8.19 10.70 20.35
CA GLN A 58 -6.88 10.19 19.94
C GLN A 58 -6.94 8.88 19.14
N TYR A 59 -8.10 8.23 19.07
CA TYR A 59 -8.31 6.97 18.34
C TYR A 59 -8.91 7.18 16.93
N VAL A 60 -9.08 8.41 16.46
CA VAL A 60 -9.72 8.66 15.15
C VAL A 60 -8.82 8.20 14.00
N ASP A 61 -7.52 8.40 14.08
CA ASP A 61 -6.55 7.92 13.07
C ASP A 61 -6.47 6.38 13.05
N ASP A 62 -6.44 5.74 14.22
CA ASP A 62 -6.56 4.29 14.35
C ASP A 62 -7.89 3.78 13.75
N ALA A 63 -9.00 4.45 14.05
CA ALA A 63 -10.32 4.07 13.55
C ALA A 63 -10.40 4.17 12.02
N LEU A 64 -9.84 5.21 11.43
CA LEU A 64 -9.76 5.36 9.97
C LEU A 64 -8.91 4.27 9.32
N PHE A 65 -7.77 3.93 9.92
CA PHE A 65 -6.90 2.88 9.42
C PHE A 65 -7.58 1.51 9.49
N GLU A 66 -8.18 1.19 10.64
CA GLU A 66 -8.88 -0.08 10.85
C GLU A 66 -10.14 -0.22 9.99
N LYS A 67 -10.83 0.90 9.71
CA LYS A 67 -11.94 0.96 8.76
C LYS A 67 -11.45 0.65 7.34
N GLY A 68 -10.36 1.28 6.89
CA GLY A 68 -9.75 1.01 5.58
C GLY A 68 -9.37 -0.47 5.43
N ARG A 69 -8.68 -1.04 6.41
CA ARG A 69 -8.33 -2.47 6.44
C ARG A 69 -9.56 -3.39 6.39
N SER A 70 -10.62 -3.02 7.09
CA SER A 70 -11.86 -3.80 7.09
C SER A 70 -12.54 -3.79 5.72
N TYR A 71 -12.51 -2.67 5.01
CA TYR A 71 -12.99 -2.60 3.63
C TYR A 71 -12.14 -3.42 2.65
N VAL A 72 -10.79 -3.46 2.84
CA VAL A 72 -9.92 -4.37 2.06
C VAL A 72 -10.35 -5.82 2.25
N LEU A 73 -10.59 -6.24 3.49
CA LEU A 73 -11.04 -7.61 3.81
C LEU A 73 -12.46 -7.94 3.29
N LEU A 74 -13.26 -6.92 3.01
CA LEU A 74 -14.58 -7.04 2.36
C LEU A 74 -14.50 -6.84 0.83
N GLU A 75 -13.29 -6.77 0.27
CA GLU A 75 -13.05 -6.55 -1.17
C GLU A 75 -13.70 -5.27 -1.72
N ASN A 76 -13.91 -4.27 -0.84
CA ASN A 76 -14.45 -2.96 -1.22
C ASN A 76 -13.32 -1.94 -1.36
N SER A 77 -12.60 -2.01 -2.48
CA SER A 77 -11.44 -1.17 -2.76
C SER A 77 -11.75 0.32 -2.73
N SER A 78 -12.90 0.73 -3.25
CA SER A 78 -13.29 2.15 -3.29
C SER A 78 -13.44 2.75 -1.89
N SER A 79 -14.15 2.05 -0.99
CA SER A 79 -14.33 2.51 0.39
C SER A 79 -13.04 2.41 1.20
N ALA A 80 -12.20 1.42 0.93
CA ALA A 80 -10.88 1.29 1.54
C ALA A 80 -9.99 2.49 1.16
N ALA A 81 -9.93 2.83 -0.13
CA ALA A 81 -9.18 3.99 -0.62
C ALA A 81 -9.64 5.29 0.06
N GLN A 82 -10.95 5.53 0.12
CA GLN A 82 -11.50 6.73 0.78
C GLN A 82 -11.10 6.83 2.25
N ALA A 83 -11.10 5.71 2.99
CA ALA A 83 -10.71 5.70 4.40
C ALA A 83 -9.20 6.00 4.57
N PHE A 84 -8.34 5.40 3.75
CA PHE A 84 -6.89 5.66 3.78
C PHE A 84 -6.55 7.09 3.32
N GLU A 85 -7.19 7.60 2.26
CA GLU A 85 -7.00 8.97 1.79
C GLU A 85 -7.42 9.99 2.86
N LYS A 86 -8.56 9.74 3.54
CA LYS A 86 -9.01 10.57 4.66
C LYS A 86 -7.97 10.60 5.78
N LEU A 87 -7.45 9.45 6.18
CA LEU A 87 -6.41 9.34 7.19
C LEU A 87 -5.15 10.14 6.81
N ILE A 88 -4.65 9.97 5.58
CA ILE A 88 -3.45 10.67 5.10
C ILE A 88 -3.66 12.19 5.09
N ARG A 89 -4.84 12.64 4.69
CA ARG A 89 -5.17 14.06 4.60
C ARG A 89 -5.35 14.72 5.96
N GLU A 90 -6.07 14.07 6.88
CA GLU A 90 -6.47 14.66 8.16
C GLU A 90 -5.43 14.45 9.27
N PHE A 91 -4.64 13.38 9.18
CA PHE A 91 -3.63 13.00 10.17
C PHE A 91 -2.24 12.75 9.56
N PRO A 92 -1.67 13.70 8.80
CA PRO A 92 -0.41 13.46 8.06
C PRO A 92 0.78 13.15 8.96
N GLN A 93 0.72 13.51 10.25
CA GLN A 93 1.79 13.25 11.22
C GLN A 93 1.64 11.88 11.92
N SER A 94 0.51 11.22 11.75
CA SER A 94 0.31 9.87 12.30
C SER A 94 1.23 8.85 11.63
N SER A 95 1.78 7.93 12.43
CA SER A 95 2.51 6.78 11.90
C SER A 95 1.62 5.89 11.02
N LEU A 96 0.31 5.92 11.25
CA LEU A 96 -0.67 5.19 10.47
C LEU A 96 -0.92 5.82 9.10
N ALA A 97 -0.73 7.13 8.92
CA ALA A 97 -0.81 7.78 7.61
C ALA A 97 0.25 7.23 6.65
N ARG A 98 1.47 6.99 7.14
CA ARG A 98 2.54 6.36 6.34
C ARG A 98 2.16 4.95 5.88
N LYS A 99 1.65 4.14 6.82
CA LYS A 99 1.18 2.78 6.53
C LYS A 99 -0.02 2.79 5.59
N ALA A 100 -0.95 3.73 5.77
CA ALA A 100 -2.10 3.90 4.89
C ALA A 100 -1.68 4.23 3.45
N GLY A 101 -0.64 5.03 3.26
CA GLY A 101 -0.08 5.34 1.93
C GLY A 101 0.43 4.10 1.20
N ILE A 102 1.12 3.19 1.90
CA ILE A 102 1.55 1.90 1.34
C ILE A 102 0.32 1.04 0.98
N GLN A 103 -0.64 0.93 1.91
CA GLN A 103 -1.87 0.15 1.66
C GLN A 103 -2.66 0.68 0.48
N LEU A 104 -2.71 2.00 0.31
CA LEU A 104 -3.37 2.66 -0.80
C LEU A 104 -2.65 2.35 -2.14
N GLY A 105 -1.32 2.40 -2.15
CA GLY A 105 -0.53 2.02 -3.31
C GLY A 105 -0.76 0.57 -3.73
N LEU A 106 -0.73 -0.36 -2.78
CA LEU A 106 -0.99 -1.78 -3.01
C LEU A 106 -2.43 -2.02 -3.50
N LEU A 107 -3.40 -1.31 -2.91
CA LEU A 107 -4.80 -1.40 -3.31
C LEU A 107 -4.98 -1.00 -4.78
N TYR A 108 -4.44 0.16 -5.18
CA TYR A 108 -4.50 0.61 -6.56
C TYR A 108 -3.77 -0.31 -7.52
N TYR A 109 -2.63 -0.88 -7.11
CA TYR A 109 -1.92 -1.86 -7.92
C TYR A 109 -2.75 -3.13 -8.16
N ASN A 110 -3.38 -3.67 -7.11
CA ASN A 110 -4.24 -4.85 -7.22
C ASN A 110 -5.51 -4.58 -8.04
N ASP A 111 -6.00 -3.35 -8.03
CA ASP A 111 -7.15 -2.90 -8.84
C ASP A 111 -6.76 -2.56 -10.30
N ASN A 112 -5.53 -2.91 -10.72
CA ASN A 112 -5.00 -2.63 -12.05
C ASN A 112 -5.01 -1.11 -12.41
N GLN A 113 -4.66 -0.27 -11.42
CA GLN A 113 -4.53 1.19 -11.55
C GLN A 113 -3.09 1.62 -11.25
N PRO A 114 -2.11 1.21 -12.09
CA PRO A 114 -0.69 1.37 -11.78
C PRO A 114 -0.27 2.84 -11.62
N GLU A 115 -0.86 3.77 -12.36
CA GLU A 115 -0.54 5.20 -12.27
C GLU A 115 -0.90 5.75 -10.89
N LYS A 116 -2.04 5.34 -10.33
CA LYS A 116 -2.44 5.72 -8.97
C LYS A 116 -1.57 5.04 -7.91
N ALA A 117 -1.19 3.79 -8.12
CA ALA A 117 -0.26 3.10 -7.24
C ALA A 117 1.10 3.83 -7.19
N LEU A 118 1.66 4.19 -8.36
CA LEU A 118 2.89 4.97 -8.45
C LEU A 118 2.76 6.32 -7.74
N ALA A 119 1.63 7.02 -7.90
CA ALA A 119 1.39 8.30 -7.24
C ALA A 119 1.35 8.14 -5.70
N ALA A 120 0.65 7.13 -5.19
CA ALA A 120 0.56 6.86 -3.75
C ALA A 120 1.94 6.52 -3.15
N TYR A 121 2.72 5.64 -3.79
CA TYR A 121 4.07 5.32 -3.32
C TYR A 121 5.02 6.52 -3.37
N LYS A 122 4.99 7.32 -4.45
CA LYS A 122 5.78 8.56 -4.55
C LYS A 122 5.43 9.55 -3.45
N GLN A 123 4.16 9.65 -3.09
CA GLN A 123 3.71 10.50 -1.99
C GLN A 123 4.29 10.05 -0.64
N VAL A 124 4.32 8.74 -0.36
CA VAL A 124 4.95 8.20 0.86
C VAL A 124 6.43 8.53 0.89
N ILE A 125 7.15 8.31 -0.23
CA ILE A 125 8.59 8.57 -0.32
C ILE A 125 8.90 10.06 -0.10
N SER A 126 8.12 10.96 -0.70
CA SER A 126 8.35 12.40 -0.62
C SER A 126 7.96 13.00 0.74
N ASN A 127 6.86 12.52 1.34
CA ASN A 127 6.35 13.08 2.60
C ASN A 127 7.08 12.54 3.83
N TYR A 128 7.66 11.34 3.74
CA TYR A 128 8.29 10.66 4.87
C TYR A 128 9.70 10.14 4.54
N PRO A 129 10.60 11.00 4.05
CA PRO A 129 11.92 10.57 3.58
C PRO A 129 12.70 9.88 4.70
N GLY A 130 13.37 8.78 4.37
CA GLY A 130 14.19 8.01 5.30
C GLY A 130 13.42 7.08 6.25
N SER A 131 12.07 7.09 6.24
CA SER A 131 11.27 6.14 7.02
C SER A 131 11.34 4.72 6.44
N GLU A 132 11.03 3.71 7.25
CA GLU A 132 10.91 2.33 6.77
C GLU A 132 9.78 2.21 5.73
N GLU A 133 8.69 2.94 5.92
CA GLU A 133 7.59 2.98 4.97
C GLU A 133 8.02 3.58 3.61
N ALA A 134 8.90 4.58 3.60
CA ALA A 134 9.45 5.12 2.35
C ALA A 134 10.34 4.10 1.62
N LYS A 135 11.10 3.29 2.35
CA LYS A 135 11.90 2.20 1.75
C LYS A 135 11.01 1.12 1.14
N ILE A 136 9.96 0.71 1.85
CA ILE A 136 8.95 -0.25 1.35
C ILE A 136 8.27 0.33 0.10
N ALA A 137 7.81 1.58 0.17
CA ALA A 137 7.19 2.24 -0.96
C ALA A 137 8.10 2.33 -2.19
N LEU A 138 9.41 2.54 -2.01
CA LEU A 138 10.37 2.54 -3.11
C LEU A 138 10.53 1.14 -3.74
N GLN A 139 10.54 0.09 -2.92
CA GLN A 139 10.60 -1.29 -3.41
C GLN A 139 9.33 -1.68 -4.18
N ASP A 140 8.16 -1.33 -3.66
CA ASP A 140 6.88 -1.61 -4.32
C ASP A 140 6.77 -0.80 -5.62
N LEU A 141 7.16 0.47 -5.61
CA LEU A 141 7.22 1.33 -6.79
C LEU A 141 8.14 0.74 -7.87
N LYS A 142 9.31 0.20 -7.51
CA LYS A 142 10.18 -0.55 -8.42
C LYS A 142 9.45 -1.71 -9.08
N SER A 143 8.70 -2.49 -8.29
CA SER A 143 7.92 -3.63 -8.80
C SER A 143 6.87 -3.20 -9.82
N VAL A 144 6.16 -2.08 -9.56
CA VAL A 144 5.18 -1.53 -10.51
C VAL A 144 5.85 -1.12 -11.83
N TYR A 145 7.01 -0.45 -11.77
CA TYR A 145 7.72 -0.05 -12.99
C TYR A 145 8.26 -1.25 -13.80
N ILE A 146 8.69 -2.32 -13.12
CA ILE A 146 9.05 -3.58 -13.78
C ILE A 146 7.83 -4.14 -14.52
N ASP A 147 6.65 -4.14 -13.89
CA ASP A 147 5.42 -4.65 -14.47
C ASP A 147 4.91 -3.81 -15.65
N LEU A 148 5.19 -2.52 -15.63
CA LEU A 148 4.92 -1.60 -16.75
C LEU A 148 6.00 -1.66 -17.84
N ASN A 149 7.09 -2.39 -17.63
CA ASN A 149 8.27 -2.41 -18.51
C ASN A 149 8.84 -1.00 -18.77
N ASP A 150 8.83 -0.12 -17.74
CA ASP A 150 9.30 1.27 -17.84
C ASP A 150 10.43 1.54 -16.82
N ILE A 151 11.55 0.86 -17.00
CA ILE A 151 12.71 0.99 -16.13
C ILE A 151 13.41 2.35 -16.28
N ASN A 152 13.27 3.00 -17.44
CA ASN A 152 13.82 4.33 -17.66
C ASN A 152 13.11 5.39 -16.79
N ALA A 153 11.78 5.30 -16.65
CA ALA A 153 11.04 6.18 -15.74
C ALA A 153 11.38 5.90 -14.28
N TYR A 154 11.60 4.64 -13.91
CA TYR A 154 12.08 4.28 -12.58
C TYR A 154 13.46 4.89 -12.29
N ALA A 155 14.43 4.72 -13.20
CA ALA A 155 15.77 5.27 -13.07
C ALA A 155 15.73 6.81 -12.95
N SER A 156 14.94 7.48 -13.78
CA SER A 156 14.74 8.92 -13.73
C SER A 156 14.17 9.38 -12.39
N TYR A 157 13.18 8.67 -11.87
CA TYR A 157 12.58 8.97 -10.57
C TYR A 157 13.57 8.79 -9.43
N VAL A 158 14.28 7.66 -9.36
CA VAL A 158 15.29 7.38 -8.32
C VAL A 158 16.37 8.45 -8.30
N ASN A 159 16.88 8.83 -9.49
CA ASN A 159 17.89 9.87 -9.60
C ASN A 159 17.36 11.27 -9.19
N SER A 160 16.05 11.51 -9.30
CA SER A 160 15.40 12.77 -8.89
C SER A 160 15.18 12.90 -7.39
N ILE A 161 15.11 11.80 -6.63
CA ILE A 161 14.89 11.83 -5.18
C ILE A 161 16.09 12.46 -4.46
N GLY A 162 17.29 12.32 -5.03
CA GLY A 162 18.53 12.83 -4.43
C GLY A 162 19.06 11.97 -3.28
N GLY A 163 20.09 12.47 -2.60
CA GLY A 163 20.76 11.73 -1.54
C GLY A 163 21.69 10.63 -2.07
N ASN A 164 21.86 9.56 -1.30
CA ASN A 164 22.71 8.42 -1.66
C ASN A 164 21.98 7.33 -2.46
N ILE A 165 20.71 7.58 -2.86
CA ILE A 165 19.92 6.63 -3.62
C ILE A 165 20.16 6.93 -5.09
N ARG A 166 20.91 6.06 -5.77
CA ARG A 166 21.14 6.10 -7.22
C ARG A 166 20.98 4.70 -7.77
N LEU A 167 20.41 4.62 -8.96
CA LEU A 167 20.34 3.36 -9.69
C LEU A 167 21.67 3.17 -10.42
N GLU A 168 22.42 2.15 -10.03
CA GLU A 168 23.65 1.77 -10.73
C GLU A 168 23.33 1.21 -12.13
N VAL A 169 24.25 1.41 -13.08
CA VAL A 169 24.04 0.93 -14.48
C VAL A 169 23.80 -0.56 -14.51
N GLY A 170 24.53 -1.35 -13.71
CA GLY A 170 24.34 -2.80 -13.63
C GLY A 170 22.99 -3.21 -13.02
N GLU A 171 22.43 -2.41 -12.10
CA GLU A 171 21.08 -2.64 -11.59
C GLU A 171 20.03 -2.29 -12.64
N GLN A 172 20.21 -1.20 -13.39
CA GLN A 172 19.32 -0.83 -14.47
C GLN A 172 19.32 -1.87 -15.58
N ASP A 173 20.49 -2.39 -15.96
CA ASP A 173 20.68 -3.51 -16.87
C ASP A 173 19.81 -4.71 -16.43
N SER A 174 20.04 -5.20 -15.22
CA SER A 174 19.32 -6.36 -14.68
C SER A 174 17.79 -6.13 -14.62
N LEU A 175 17.35 -4.96 -14.19
CA LEU A 175 15.92 -4.64 -14.11
C LEU A 175 15.26 -4.57 -15.49
N THR A 176 15.96 -4.04 -16.50
CA THR A 176 15.44 -3.96 -17.87
C THR A 176 15.25 -5.36 -18.47
N TYR A 177 16.21 -6.26 -18.20
CA TYR A 177 16.07 -7.65 -18.60
C TYR A 177 14.88 -8.34 -17.89
N ILE A 178 14.79 -8.23 -16.55
CA ILE A 178 13.70 -8.80 -15.74
C ILE A 178 12.32 -8.32 -16.23
N ALA A 179 12.20 -7.05 -16.60
CA ALA A 179 10.95 -6.50 -17.12
C ALA A 179 10.56 -7.16 -18.45
N ALA A 180 11.52 -7.37 -19.35
CA ALA A 180 11.29 -8.05 -20.63
C ALA A 180 10.94 -9.54 -20.43
N GLU A 181 11.62 -10.24 -19.52
CA GLU A 181 11.32 -11.62 -19.15
C GLU A 181 9.90 -11.76 -18.57
N LYS A 182 9.46 -10.82 -17.75
CA LYS A 182 8.10 -10.79 -17.21
C LYS A 182 7.02 -10.68 -18.29
N LEU A 183 7.24 -9.91 -19.34
CA LEU A 183 6.35 -9.85 -20.49
C LEU A 183 6.23 -11.21 -21.18
N PHE A 184 7.35 -11.90 -21.37
CA PHE A 184 7.38 -13.26 -21.93
C PHE A 184 6.60 -14.25 -21.06
N MET A 185 6.82 -14.24 -19.75
CA MET A 185 6.11 -15.11 -18.81
C MET A 185 4.59 -14.88 -18.79
N ARG A 186 4.15 -13.66 -19.11
CA ARG A 186 2.72 -13.30 -19.23
C ARG A 186 2.12 -13.66 -20.60
N GLY A 187 2.92 -14.18 -21.52
CA GLY A 187 2.51 -14.53 -22.87
C GLY A 187 2.51 -13.37 -23.88
N ASP A 188 2.97 -12.18 -23.48
CA ASP A 188 3.18 -11.05 -24.41
C ASP A 188 4.52 -11.22 -25.12
N ASN A 189 4.56 -12.17 -26.06
CA ASN A 189 5.78 -12.49 -26.81
C ASN A 189 6.26 -11.34 -27.69
N ASP A 190 5.35 -10.56 -28.26
CA ASP A 190 5.72 -9.41 -29.11
C ASP A 190 6.27 -8.24 -28.26
N GLY A 191 5.66 -7.98 -27.08
CA GLY A 191 6.16 -7.03 -26.12
C GLY A 191 7.54 -7.42 -25.60
N ALA A 192 7.70 -8.68 -25.20
CA ALA A 192 8.97 -9.23 -24.72
C ALA A 192 10.08 -9.11 -25.79
N ARG A 193 9.78 -9.47 -27.04
CA ARG A 193 10.73 -9.35 -28.15
C ARG A 193 11.18 -7.92 -28.37
N ARG A 194 10.25 -6.96 -28.41
CA ARG A 194 10.59 -5.53 -28.56
C ARG A 194 11.45 -5.04 -27.39
N SER A 195 11.10 -5.44 -26.17
CA SER A 195 11.84 -5.05 -24.97
C SER A 195 13.25 -5.63 -24.94
N LEU A 196 13.43 -6.90 -25.34
CA LEU A 196 14.74 -7.54 -25.44
C LEU A 196 15.62 -6.89 -26.53
N ILE A 197 15.05 -6.53 -27.68
CA ILE A 197 15.79 -5.80 -28.72
C ILE A 197 16.28 -4.46 -28.18
N ASN A 198 15.42 -3.71 -27.50
CA ASN A 198 15.80 -2.44 -26.87
C ASN A 198 16.87 -2.64 -25.79
N TYR A 199 16.76 -3.70 -24.99
CA TYR A 199 17.75 -4.08 -23.99
C TYR A 199 19.14 -4.29 -24.64
N LEU A 200 19.24 -5.08 -25.71
CA LEU A 200 20.50 -5.36 -26.41
C LEU A 200 21.13 -4.09 -27.01
N GLN A 201 20.32 -3.12 -27.45
CA GLN A 201 20.81 -1.84 -27.94
C GLN A 201 21.31 -0.94 -26.81
N THR A 202 20.69 -1.01 -25.64
CA THR A 202 21.02 -0.15 -24.51
C THR A 202 22.20 -0.70 -23.70
N PHE A 203 22.28 -2.02 -23.57
CA PHE A 203 23.31 -2.74 -22.79
C PHE A 203 24.02 -3.79 -23.64
N PRO A 204 24.84 -3.41 -24.62
CA PRO A 204 25.48 -4.35 -25.56
C PRO A 204 26.49 -5.28 -24.87
N GLU A 205 26.98 -4.92 -23.69
CA GLU A 205 27.87 -5.74 -22.84
C GLU A 205 27.17 -6.11 -21.52
N GLY A 206 25.83 -6.14 -21.50
CA GLY A 206 25.04 -6.42 -20.31
C GLY A 206 25.28 -7.82 -19.76
N VAL A 207 25.11 -7.96 -18.45
CA VAL A 207 25.39 -9.22 -17.70
C VAL A 207 24.55 -10.41 -18.20
N GLN A 208 23.39 -10.15 -18.82
CA GLN A 208 22.47 -11.17 -19.31
C GLN A 208 22.61 -11.48 -20.81
N PHE A 209 23.62 -10.92 -21.47
CA PHE A 209 23.82 -11.03 -22.93
C PHE A 209 23.95 -12.47 -23.41
N GLU A 210 24.64 -13.33 -22.64
CA GLU A 210 24.87 -14.73 -23.03
C GLU A 210 23.60 -15.61 -22.94
N CYS A 211 22.66 -15.30 -22.04
CA CYS A 211 21.42 -16.07 -21.90
C CYS A 211 20.40 -15.82 -23.01
N GLN A 212 20.54 -14.75 -23.77
CA GLN A 212 19.55 -14.29 -24.77
C GLN A 212 19.72 -14.94 -26.14
N LEU A 213 20.92 -15.36 -26.49
CA LEU A 213 21.18 -16.11 -27.73
C LEU A 213 20.42 -17.45 -27.79
N LEU A 214 19.91 -17.94 -26.64
CA LEU A 214 19.14 -19.18 -26.55
C LEU A 214 17.63 -18.97 -26.70
N LEU A 215 17.13 -17.73 -26.65
CA LEU A 215 15.70 -17.41 -26.72
C LEU A 215 15.27 -16.74 -28.06
N MET A 216 16.21 -16.49 -28.96
CA MET A 216 15.97 -15.99 -30.33
C MET A 216 15.98 -17.11 -31.34
#